data_d4dfe6ac65e7c8cac7e908e059d32a11
#
_entry.id   d4dfe6ac65e7c8cac7e908e059d32a11
#
_cell.length_a   1.000
_cell.length_b   1.000
_cell.length_c   1.000
_cell.angle_alpha   90.00
_cell.angle_beta   90.00
_cell.angle_gamma   90.00
#
_symmetry.space_group_name_H-M   'P 1'
#
loop_
_entity.id
_entity.type
_entity.pdbx_description
1 polymer ?
#
loop_
_entity_poly.entity_id
_entity_poly.type
_entity_poly.pdbx_seq_one_letter_code
_entity_poly.pdbx_strand_id
1 'polypeptide(L)'
;PLYGVHHPCHFLGMNPHDKLPGAFETNESSLAALDLEKYQPQVYYQGCFWGGKVPEVCAMIDELEDRVNDDLKRHIVAVWHDESHINRFFIENQDKVHTFGPEFAFPEVFKEHCTFKPRIVHLAKDNSEYQV
;
A
#
# COMPACT_ATOMS: atom_id res chain seq x y z
N PRO A 1 17.98 -1.49 1.12
CA PRO A 1 16.72 -0.74 1.33
C PRO A 1 15.49 -1.62 1.14
N LEU A 2 14.36 -1.12 1.60
CA LEU A 2 13.05 -1.64 1.23
C LEU A 2 12.59 -0.99 -0.08
N TYR A 3 11.73 -1.68 -0.81
CA TYR A 3 11.18 -1.24 -2.07
C TYR A 3 9.65 -1.31 -2.01
N GLY A 4 8.99 -0.22 -2.40
CA GLY A 4 7.54 -0.13 -2.52
C GLY A 4 7.13 0.48 -3.84
N VAL A 5 5.90 0.20 -4.29
CA VAL A 5 5.35 0.72 -5.55
C VAL A 5 4.16 1.61 -5.26
N HIS A 6 4.16 2.80 -5.84
CA HIS A 6 3.04 3.74 -5.72
C HIS A 6 1.77 3.15 -6.32
N HIS A 7 0.68 3.21 -5.58
CA HIS A 7 -0.61 2.70 -6.02
C HIS A 7 -1.15 3.51 -7.20
N PRO A 8 -1.54 2.89 -8.32
CA PRO A 8 -1.93 3.61 -9.53
C PRO A 8 -3.20 4.45 -9.36
N CYS A 9 -4.16 4.00 -8.57
CA CYS A 9 -5.40 4.75 -8.32
C CYS A 9 -5.18 6.03 -7.49
N HIS A 10 -4.04 6.14 -6.82
CA HIS A 10 -3.67 7.29 -5.99
C HIS A 10 -2.47 8.04 -6.55
N PHE A 11 -2.11 7.75 -7.78
CA PHE A 11 -1.08 8.50 -8.49
C PHE A 11 -1.66 9.78 -9.08
N LEU A 12 -0.95 10.90 -8.92
CA LEU A 12 -1.42 12.22 -9.40
C LEU A 12 -1.82 12.18 -10.87
N GLY A 13 -3.05 12.57 -11.16
CA GLY A 13 -3.62 12.64 -12.51
C GLY A 13 -4.38 11.40 -12.95
N MET A 14 -4.37 10.29 -12.18
CA MET A 14 -5.15 9.10 -12.51
C MET A 14 -6.55 9.10 -11.93
N ASN A 15 -6.73 9.71 -10.76
CA ASN A 15 -8.05 9.88 -10.17
C ASN A 15 -8.23 11.33 -9.71
N PRO A 16 -8.83 12.19 -10.55
CA PRO A 16 -9.01 13.61 -10.23
C PRO A 16 -9.95 13.87 -9.05
N HIS A 17 -10.68 12.86 -8.58
CA HIS A 17 -11.59 12.97 -7.45
C HIS A 17 -10.95 12.58 -6.11
N ASP A 18 -9.79 11.93 -6.12
CA ASP A 18 -9.06 11.62 -4.90
C ASP A 18 -8.38 12.87 -4.36
N LYS A 19 -8.96 13.43 -3.31
CA LYS A 19 -8.42 14.61 -2.63
C LYS A 19 -7.18 14.30 -1.78
N LEU A 20 -6.93 13.02 -1.52
CA LEU A 20 -5.79 12.53 -0.74
C LEU A 20 -4.90 11.65 -1.63
N PRO A 21 -3.58 11.64 -1.37
CA PRO A 21 -2.65 10.81 -2.13
C PRO A 21 -2.82 9.30 -1.89
N GLY A 22 -3.76 8.89 -1.04
CA GLY A 22 -4.02 7.48 -0.71
C GLY A 22 -5.21 7.28 0.21
N ALA A 23 -5.53 6.01 0.47
CA ALA A 23 -6.63 5.57 1.33
C ALA A 23 -6.10 5.08 2.69
N PHE A 24 -5.41 5.94 3.42
CA PHE A 24 -4.82 5.62 4.70
C PHE A 24 -5.85 5.29 5.78
N GLU A 25 -5.49 4.39 6.71
CA GLU A 25 -6.31 4.11 7.89
C GLU A 25 -6.36 5.35 8.79
N THR A 26 -7.56 5.77 9.15
CA THR A 26 -7.83 6.93 9.99
C THR A 26 -8.42 6.57 11.35
N ASN A 27 -8.77 5.30 11.58
CA ASN A 27 -9.20 4.83 12.90
C ASN A 27 -8.00 4.82 13.86
N GLU A 28 -7.92 5.81 14.73
CA GLU A 28 -6.83 5.98 15.71
C GLU A 28 -6.66 4.79 16.65
N SER A 29 -7.67 3.93 16.77
CA SER A 29 -7.57 2.71 17.57
C SER A 29 -6.79 1.60 16.85
N SER A 30 -6.61 1.68 15.52
CA SER A 30 -5.81 0.73 14.76
C SER A 30 -4.34 1.08 14.76
N LEU A 31 -3.48 0.09 14.86
CA LEU A 31 -2.03 0.25 14.68
C LEU A 31 -1.62 0.45 13.21
N ALA A 32 -2.58 0.47 12.29
CA ALA A 32 -2.36 0.89 10.91
C ALA A 32 -2.63 2.40 10.70
N ALA A 33 -3.22 3.09 11.68
CA ALA A 33 -3.54 4.51 11.54
C ALA A 33 -2.27 5.37 11.37
N LEU A 34 -2.31 6.25 10.39
CA LEU A 34 -1.23 7.18 10.09
C LEU A 34 -1.63 8.60 10.50
N ASP A 35 -0.74 9.28 11.21
CA ASP A 35 -0.88 10.71 11.51
C ASP A 35 -0.61 11.52 10.22
N LEU A 36 -1.68 11.87 9.52
CA LEU A 36 -1.62 12.58 8.24
C LEU A 36 -1.11 14.02 8.38
N GLU A 37 -1.33 14.66 9.54
CA GLU A 37 -0.84 16.01 9.79
C GLU A 37 0.68 16.02 9.98
N LYS A 38 1.19 15.04 10.70
CA LYS A 38 2.62 14.88 10.96
C LYS A 38 3.41 14.48 9.72
N TYR A 39 2.94 13.47 8.99
CA TYR A 39 3.70 12.87 7.91
C TYR A 39 3.44 13.50 6.54
N GLN A 40 2.25 14.06 6.29
CA GLN A 40 1.83 14.66 5.02
C GLN A 40 2.22 13.81 3.80
N PRO A 41 1.79 12.53 3.74
CA PRO A 41 2.29 11.59 2.74
C PRO A 41 1.96 12.04 1.31
N GLN A 42 2.92 11.90 0.41
CA GLN A 42 2.78 12.20 -1.01
C GLN A 42 2.70 10.91 -1.86
N VAL A 43 2.77 9.77 -1.22
CA VAL A 43 2.73 8.45 -1.86
C VAL A 43 1.84 7.52 -1.08
N TYR A 44 1.10 6.67 -1.80
CA TYR A 44 0.35 5.56 -1.24
C TYR A 44 0.84 4.27 -1.89
N TYR A 45 1.30 3.32 -1.08
CA TYR A 45 1.93 2.10 -1.56
C TYR A 45 0.92 0.98 -1.79
N GLN A 46 1.11 0.21 -2.87
CA GLN A 46 0.36 -1.01 -3.08
C GLN A 46 0.77 -2.10 -2.08
N GLY A 47 -0.20 -2.81 -1.54
CA GLY A 47 0.04 -3.96 -0.69
C GLY A 47 0.48 -5.22 -1.43
N CYS A 48 0.29 -5.27 -2.75
CA CYS A 48 0.52 -6.47 -3.55
C CYS A 48 1.93 -6.60 -4.13
N PHE A 49 2.76 -5.54 -4.10
CA PHE A 49 4.10 -5.57 -4.70
C PHE A 49 5.10 -4.71 -3.91
N TRP A 50 5.89 -5.36 -3.12
CA TRP A 50 6.94 -4.76 -2.30
C TRP A 50 8.03 -5.79 -1.99
N GLY A 51 9.17 -5.35 -1.48
CA GLY A 51 10.26 -6.26 -1.16
C GLY A 51 11.50 -5.55 -0.62
N GLY A 52 12.61 -6.25 -0.60
CA GLY A 52 13.87 -5.72 -0.12
C GLY A 52 14.88 -6.82 0.16
N LYS A 53 15.96 -6.46 0.85
CA LYS A 53 16.90 -7.46 1.37
C LYS A 53 16.24 -8.27 2.48
N VAL A 54 16.60 -9.55 2.56
CA VAL A 54 16.01 -10.50 3.52
C VAL A 54 15.98 -9.97 4.96
N PRO A 55 17.06 -9.45 5.54
CA PRO A 55 17.00 -8.97 6.92
C PRO A 55 16.00 -7.83 7.14
N GLU A 56 15.92 -6.88 6.22
CA GLU A 56 15.03 -5.73 6.32
C GLU A 56 13.57 -6.17 6.13
N VAL A 57 13.31 -7.09 5.19
CA VAL A 57 11.97 -7.64 4.95
C VAL A 57 11.49 -8.46 6.14
N CYS A 58 12.33 -9.33 6.70
CA CYS A 58 11.97 -10.11 7.88
C CYS A 58 11.64 -9.20 9.07
N ALA A 59 12.47 -8.19 9.34
CA ALA A 59 12.22 -7.23 10.41
C ALA A 59 10.90 -6.46 10.22
N MET A 60 10.60 -6.06 8.99
CA MET A 60 9.31 -5.44 8.64
C MET A 60 8.14 -6.40 8.90
N ILE A 61 8.23 -7.64 8.43
CA ILE A 61 7.15 -8.63 8.60
C ILE A 61 6.89 -8.90 10.08
N ASP A 62 7.93 -9.09 10.89
CA ASP A 62 7.79 -9.32 12.33
C ASP A 62 7.06 -8.15 13.01
N GLU A 63 7.41 -6.91 12.68
CA GLU A 63 6.74 -5.73 13.23
C GLU A 63 5.28 -5.63 12.77
N LEU A 64 5.00 -5.89 11.49
CA LEU A 64 3.63 -5.84 10.96
C LEU A 64 2.76 -6.96 11.53
N GLU A 65 3.30 -8.16 11.71
CA GLU A 65 2.61 -9.27 12.38
C GLU A 65 2.19 -8.89 13.80
N ASP A 66 3.08 -8.31 14.58
CA ASP A 66 2.79 -7.86 15.93
C ASP A 66 1.66 -6.80 15.94
N ARG A 67 1.70 -5.83 15.03
CA ARG A 67 0.66 -4.79 14.91
C ARG A 67 -0.70 -5.38 14.53
N VAL A 68 -0.74 -6.27 13.54
CA VAL A 68 -1.98 -6.95 13.09
C VAL A 68 -2.56 -7.80 14.22
N ASN A 69 -1.73 -8.58 14.89
CA ASN A 69 -2.18 -9.43 15.99
C ASN A 69 -2.71 -8.62 17.19
N ASP A 70 -2.11 -7.46 17.48
CA ASP A 70 -2.62 -6.55 18.52
C ASP A 70 -3.97 -5.95 18.13
N ASP A 71 -4.12 -5.49 16.89
CA ASP A 71 -5.41 -5.01 16.37
C ASP A 71 -6.48 -6.11 16.45
N LEU A 72 -6.18 -7.32 16.02
CA LEU A 72 -7.11 -8.46 16.05
C LEU A 72 -7.54 -8.82 17.48
N LYS A 73 -6.63 -8.77 18.46
CA LYS A 73 -6.98 -8.98 19.89
C LYS A 73 -8.00 -7.95 20.40
N ARG A 74 -8.00 -6.76 19.80
CA ARG A 74 -8.94 -5.68 20.11
C ARG A 74 -10.15 -5.64 19.16
N HIS A 75 -10.34 -6.69 18.34
CA HIS A 75 -11.38 -6.78 17.31
C HIS A 75 -11.35 -5.66 16.27
N ILE A 76 -10.15 -5.20 15.94
CA ILE A 76 -9.92 -4.16 14.93
C ILE A 76 -9.32 -4.82 13.69
N VAL A 77 -9.88 -4.46 12.53
CA VAL A 77 -9.31 -4.80 11.21
C VAL A 77 -9.17 -3.48 10.46
N ALA A 78 -7.96 -3.18 10.00
CA ALA A 78 -7.68 -1.96 9.24
C ALA A 78 -8.47 -1.95 7.91
N VAL A 79 -8.82 -0.76 7.43
CA VAL A 79 -9.72 -0.56 6.27
C VAL A 79 -9.25 -1.31 5.01
N TRP A 80 -7.97 -1.37 4.74
CA TRP A 80 -7.37 -2.11 3.63
C TRP A 80 -6.41 -3.21 4.13
N HIS A 81 -6.76 -3.83 5.27
CA HIS A 81 -6.06 -4.99 5.85
C HIS A 81 -4.55 -4.77 5.97
N ASP A 82 -3.75 -5.64 5.37
CA ASP A 82 -2.29 -5.58 5.37
C ASP A 82 -1.75 -4.34 4.64
N GLU A 83 -2.38 -3.90 3.57
CA GLU A 83 -1.98 -2.70 2.83
C GLU A 83 -1.97 -1.46 3.72
N SER A 84 -2.95 -1.31 4.62
CA SER A 84 -3.00 -0.21 5.58
C SER A 84 -1.79 -0.22 6.52
N HIS A 85 -1.43 -1.38 7.04
CA HIS A 85 -0.26 -1.55 7.92
C HIS A 85 1.05 -1.31 7.17
N ILE A 86 1.17 -1.80 5.93
CA ILE A 86 2.34 -1.58 5.06
C ILE A 86 2.51 -0.09 4.79
N ASN A 87 1.44 0.63 4.48
CA ASN A 87 1.49 2.06 4.22
C ASN A 87 1.99 2.84 5.43
N ARG A 88 1.46 2.58 6.62
CA ARG A 88 1.96 3.21 7.84
C ARG A 88 3.46 2.95 8.01
N PHE A 89 3.89 1.70 7.90
CA PHE A 89 5.28 1.33 8.06
C PHE A 89 6.20 2.04 7.04
N PHE A 90 5.81 2.05 5.77
CA PHE A 90 6.62 2.66 4.71
C PHE A 90 6.70 4.18 4.84
N ILE A 91 5.61 4.85 5.21
CA ILE A 91 5.63 6.30 5.42
C ILE A 91 6.46 6.67 6.65
N GLU A 92 6.34 5.94 7.76
CA GLU A 92 7.16 6.16 8.96
C GLU A 92 8.66 5.90 8.72
N ASN A 93 9.00 5.07 7.74
CA ASN A 93 10.38 4.70 7.38
C ASN A 93 10.75 5.11 5.95
N GLN A 94 10.20 6.19 5.44
CA GLN A 94 10.32 6.58 4.03
C GLN A 94 11.78 6.84 3.59
N ASP A 95 12.64 7.23 4.50
CA ASP A 95 14.09 7.36 4.29
C ASP A 95 14.79 6.03 3.95
N LYS A 96 14.18 4.90 4.31
CA LYS A 96 14.68 3.53 4.06
C LYS A 96 13.97 2.84 2.89
N VAL A 97 12.96 3.48 2.32
CA VAL A 97 12.13 2.91 1.24
C VAL A 97 12.47 3.56 -0.09
N HIS A 98 12.87 2.75 -1.06
CA HIS A 98 12.95 3.19 -2.44
C HIS A 98 11.57 3.03 -3.11
N THR A 99 11.03 4.14 -3.58
CA THR A 99 9.67 4.17 -4.16
C THR A 99 9.75 4.10 -5.68
N PHE A 100 9.12 3.07 -6.24
CA PHE A 100 8.88 2.96 -7.68
C PHE A 100 7.55 3.58 -8.06
N GLY A 101 7.46 4.08 -9.28
CA GLY A 101 6.21 4.56 -9.85
C GLY A 101 5.21 3.43 -10.14
N PRO A 102 3.93 3.78 -10.41
CA PRO A 102 2.87 2.80 -10.62
C PRO A 102 3.04 1.95 -11.88
N GLU A 103 3.96 2.31 -12.77
CA GLU A 103 4.30 1.52 -13.97
C GLU A 103 4.87 0.14 -13.64
N PHE A 104 5.35 -0.08 -12.41
CA PHE A 104 5.90 -1.36 -11.95
C PHE A 104 4.87 -2.31 -11.34
N ALA A 105 3.63 -1.87 -11.15
CA ALA A 105 2.53 -2.73 -10.70
C ALA A 105 1.19 -2.13 -11.12
N PHE A 106 0.88 -2.21 -12.41
CA PHE A 106 -0.28 -1.57 -12.99
C PHE A 106 -1.40 -2.59 -13.26
N PRO A 107 -2.62 -2.39 -12.73
CA PRO A 107 -3.74 -3.29 -12.98
C PRO A 107 -4.23 -3.18 -14.43
N GLU A 108 -4.40 -4.31 -15.09
CA GLU A 108 -4.91 -4.38 -16.47
C GLU A 108 -6.26 -3.68 -16.64
N VAL A 109 -7.11 -3.75 -15.63
CA VAL A 109 -8.44 -3.13 -15.63
C VAL A 109 -8.41 -1.61 -15.77
N PHE A 110 -7.29 -0.96 -15.46
CA PHE A 110 -7.11 0.49 -15.59
C PHE A 110 -6.32 0.91 -16.83
N LYS A 111 -6.04 -0.02 -17.73
CA LYS A 111 -5.19 0.21 -18.90
C LYS A 111 -5.63 1.40 -19.76
N GLU A 112 -6.93 1.63 -19.89
CA GLU A 112 -7.49 2.74 -20.66
C GLU A 112 -7.25 4.13 -20.02
N HIS A 113 -6.95 4.17 -18.72
CA HIS A 113 -6.67 5.40 -17.98
C HIS A 113 -5.16 5.65 -17.80
N CYS A 114 -4.34 4.81 -18.40
CA CYS A 114 -2.89 4.88 -18.23
C CYS A 114 -2.28 5.98 -19.09
N THR A 115 -1.58 6.93 -18.45
CA THR A 115 -0.87 8.03 -19.12
C THR A 115 0.61 7.72 -19.37
N PHE A 116 1.08 6.54 -18.99
CA PHE A 116 2.46 6.08 -19.13
C PHE A 116 2.49 4.61 -19.62
N LYS A 117 3.66 4.12 -20.00
CA LYS A 117 3.82 2.71 -20.40
C LYS A 117 4.01 1.81 -19.18
N PRO A 118 3.07 0.91 -18.88
CA PRO A 118 3.27 -0.07 -17.81
C PRO A 118 4.46 -0.98 -18.10
N ARG A 119 5.23 -1.31 -17.07
CA ARG A 119 6.36 -2.25 -17.15
C ARG A 119 5.98 -3.62 -16.59
N ILE A 120 5.22 -3.63 -15.51
CA ILE A 120 4.64 -4.83 -14.92
C ILE A 120 3.14 -4.61 -14.83
N VAL A 121 2.38 -5.55 -15.39
CA VAL A 121 0.92 -5.49 -15.44
C VAL A 121 0.34 -6.62 -14.60
N HIS A 122 -0.56 -6.27 -13.70
CA HIS A 122 -1.38 -7.23 -12.98
C HIS A 122 -2.57 -7.62 -13.85
N LEU A 123 -2.65 -8.89 -14.19
CA LEU A 123 -3.73 -9.41 -15.02
C LEU A 123 -5.08 -9.35 -14.29
N ALA A 124 -6.13 -9.06 -15.03
CA ALA A 124 -7.48 -9.14 -14.50
C ALA A 124 -7.80 -10.58 -14.08
N LYS A 125 -8.48 -10.73 -12.95
CA LYS A 125 -8.93 -12.03 -12.44
C LYS A 125 -10.44 -12.14 -12.62
N ASP A 126 -10.90 -13.30 -13.05
CA ASP A 126 -12.30 -13.67 -12.90
C ASP A 126 -12.52 -14.17 -11.48
N ASN A 127 -13.03 -13.29 -10.63
CA ASN A 127 -13.26 -13.64 -9.23
C ASN A 127 -14.35 -14.71 -9.05
N SER A 128 -15.17 -15.01 -10.07
CA SER A 128 -16.17 -16.07 -10.01
C SER A 128 -15.53 -17.47 -9.96
N GLU A 129 -14.31 -17.61 -10.47
CA GLU A 129 -13.55 -18.88 -10.42
C GLU A 129 -12.95 -19.18 -9.03
N TYR A 130 -12.90 -18.19 -8.14
CA TYR A 130 -12.22 -18.27 -6.83
C TYR A 130 -13.16 -18.10 -5.64
N GLN A 131 -14.48 -18.18 -5.86
CA GLN A 131 -15.43 -18.20 -4.75
C GLN A 131 -15.33 -19.53 -4.00
N VAL A 132 -14.72 -19.46 -2.84
CA VAL A 132 -14.69 -20.53 -1.87
C VAL A 132 -15.95 -20.45 -1.01
#